data_5a6f9cc534ce69e4d088fc070e71817a
#
_entry.id   5a6f9cc534ce69e4d088fc070e71817a
#
_cell.length_a   1.000
_cell.length_b   1.000
_cell.length_c   1.000
_cell.angle_alpha   90.00
_cell.angle_beta   90.00
_cell.angle_gamma   90.00
#
_symmetry.space_group_name_H-M   'P 1'
#
loop_
_entity.id
_entity.type
_entity.pdbx_description
1 polymer ?
#
loop_
_entity_poly.entity_id
_entity_poly.type
_entity_poly.pdbx_seq_one_letter_code
_entity_poly.pdbx_strand_id
1 'polypeptide(L)'
;LDLDVQFGDLAHVMSLMPEHNLADAALASRQGLDSTTLKIFLTHHRSGAFVLPAPDSLVQAEDVSADHVKGVLDIMTDLFPVVIVDTPAGIGEHALMALEFATDVLFVASPDTPTIRALRREVEAFELIGLVQSARHMVVNRVEGRGGIGIGEIESTIGLPVDYQIPRSRGVTVSTDEGVPILEDGGRDPAAKALRELVASFVPGPTGLRSSRFGRRKER
;
A
#
# COMPACT_ATOMS: atom_id res chain seq x y z
N LEU A 1 5.01 -1.58 -6.31
CA LEU A 1 5.97 -2.55 -5.80
C LEU A 1 5.27 -3.48 -4.83
N ASP A 2 5.38 -4.78 -5.05
CA ASP A 2 4.88 -5.83 -4.17
C ASP A 2 6.05 -6.31 -3.29
N LEU A 3 5.97 -6.07 -1.99
CA LEU A 3 6.94 -6.53 -0.99
C LEU A 3 6.44 -7.70 -0.13
N ASP A 4 5.26 -8.24 -0.41
CA ASP A 4 4.89 -9.53 0.15
C ASP A 4 5.61 -10.64 -0.64
N VAL A 5 6.91 -10.75 -0.40
CA VAL A 5 7.82 -11.63 -1.16
C VAL A 5 7.45 -13.10 -1.07
N GLN A 6 6.64 -13.51 -0.11
CA GLN A 6 6.23 -14.90 0.09
C GLN A 6 4.86 -15.23 -0.50
N PHE A 7 3.94 -14.28 -0.47
CA PHE A 7 2.53 -14.51 -0.83
C PHE A 7 1.94 -13.36 -1.65
N GLY A 8 2.78 -12.52 -2.26
CA GLY A 8 2.34 -11.38 -3.05
C GLY A 8 1.50 -11.78 -4.25
N ASP A 9 0.40 -11.07 -4.44
CA ASP A 9 -0.65 -11.38 -5.41
C ASP A 9 -0.92 -10.21 -6.36
N LEU A 10 -0.13 -9.13 -6.27
CA LEU A 10 -0.42 -7.88 -6.98
C LEU A 10 -0.51 -8.09 -8.50
N ALA A 11 0.38 -8.88 -9.08
CA ALA A 11 0.34 -9.17 -10.51
C ALA A 11 -0.95 -9.92 -10.89
N HIS A 12 -1.35 -10.90 -10.09
CA HIS A 12 -2.55 -11.68 -10.31
C HIS A 12 -3.81 -10.83 -10.20
N VAL A 13 -3.92 -10.04 -9.13
CA VAL A 13 -5.04 -9.11 -8.88
C VAL A 13 -5.18 -8.06 -9.98
N MET A 14 -4.08 -7.71 -10.66
CA MET A 14 -4.08 -6.77 -11.78
C MET A 14 -4.11 -7.47 -13.16
N SER A 15 -4.36 -8.78 -13.20
CA SER A 15 -4.37 -9.60 -14.44
C SER A 15 -3.14 -9.38 -15.32
N LEU A 16 -1.98 -9.27 -14.70
CA LEU A 16 -0.70 -9.13 -15.36
C LEU A 16 -0.03 -10.51 -15.54
N MET A 17 0.76 -10.63 -16.59
CA MET A 17 1.66 -11.76 -16.83
C MET A 17 3.09 -11.23 -16.92
N PRO A 18 3.75 -10.98 -15.78
CA PRO A 18 5.08 -10.42 -15.75
C PRO A 18 6.11 -11.41 -16.30
N GLU A 19 7.11 -10.92 -17.03
CA GLU A 19 8.28 -11.70 -17.44
C GLU A 19 9.40 -11.66 -16.38
N HIS A 20 9.32 -10.67 -15.49
CA HIS A 20 10.30 -10.42 -14.43
C HIS A 20 9.61 -10.05 -13.11
N ASN A 21 10.34 -10.25 -12.02
CA ASN A 21 9.85 -9.98 -10.68
C ASN A 21 10.94 -9.34 -9.77
N LEU A 22 10.63 -9.13 -8.50
CA LEU A 22 11.53 -8.51 -7.55
C LEU A 22 12.82 -9.33 -7.32
N ALA A 23 12.79 -10.64 -7.45
CA ALA A 23 14.01 -11.46 -7.33
C ALA A 23 14.98 -11.21 -8.50
N ASP A 24 14.48 -10.97 -9.72
CA ASP A 24 15.32 -10.60 -10.86
C ASP A 24 16.00 -9.24 -10.59
N ALA A 25 15.28 -8.27 -10.05
CA ALA A 25 15.82 -6.98 -9.66
C ALA A 25 16.87 -7.13 -8.53
N ALA A 26 16.61 -7.99 -7.54
CA ALA A 26 17.55 -8.32 -6.48
C ALA A 26 18.85 -8.95 -7.02
N LEU A 27 18.72 -9.87 -7.98
CA LEU A 27 19.88 -10.49 -8.61
C LEU A 27 20.68 -9.48 -9.43
N ALA A 28 20.02 -8.59 -10.17
CA ALA A 28 20.67 -7.53 -10.94
C ALA A 28 21.37 -6.49 -10.04
N SER A 29 20.90 -6.27 -8.82
CA SER A 29 21.52 -5.37 -7.84
C SER A 29 22.94 -5.77 -7.51
N ARG A 30 23.27 -7.07 -7.55
CA ARG A 30 24.64 -7.59 -7.36
C ARG A 30 25.61 -7.14 -8.46
N GLN A 31 25.10 -6.73 -9.61
CA GLN A 31 25.87 -6.30 -10.78
C GLN A 31 25.77 -4.78 -11.02
N GLY A 32 25.07 -4.05 -10.17
CA GLY A 32 24.81 -2.64 -10.30
C GLY A 32 23.52 -2.37 -11.04
N LEU A 33 22.38 -2.51 -10.33
CA LEU A 33 21.06 -2.15 -10.84
C LEU A 33 21.02 -0.65 -11.18
N ASP A 34 20.57 -0.29 -12.38
CA ASP A 34 20.31 1.07 -12.79
C ASP A 34 18.87 1.29 -13.23
N SER A 35 18.50 2.53 -13.50
CA SER A 35 17.16 2.91 -13.91
C SER A 35 16.72 2.28 -15.24
N THR A 36 17.65 1.98 -16.14
CA THR A 36 17.37 1.37 -17.43
C THR A 36 17.04 -0.10 -17.24
N THR A 37 17.84 -0.81 -16.45
CA THR A 37 17.64 -2.22 -16.11
C THR A 37 16.37 -2.41 -15.30
N LEU A 38 16.10 -1.55 -14.31
CA LEU A 38 14.87 -1.65 -13.52
C LEU A 38 13.62 -1.50 -14.38
N LYS A 39 13.63 -0.58 -15.37
CA LYS A 39 12.49 -0.41 -16.29
C LYS A 39 12.17 -1.66 -17.11
N ILE A 40 13.15 -2.53 -17.38
CA ILE A 40 12.93 -3.80 -18.08
C ILE A 40 12.15 -4.77 -17.20
N PHE A 41 12.38 -4.73 -15.88
CA PHE A 41 11.70 -5.62 -14.93
C PHE A 41 10.29 -5.17 -14.57
N LEU A 42 9.92 -3.94 -14.91
CA LEU A 42 8.58 -3.41 -14.64
C LEU A 42 7.58 -3.89 -15.69
N THR A 43 6.46 -4.42 -15.23
CA THR A 43 5.34 -4.77 -16.09
C THR A 43 4.36 -3.60 -16.18
N HIS A 44 4.02 -3.20 -17.41
CA HIS A 44 3.10 -2.10 -17.65
C HIS A 44 1.65 -2.57 -17.59
N HIS A 45 0.85 -1.96 -16.72
CA HIS A 45 -0.60 -2.17 -16.68
C HIS A 45 -1.32 -1.18 -17.61
N ARG A 46 -2.46 -1.58 -18.17
CA ARG A 46 -3.29 -0.74 -19.09
C ARG A 46 -3.73 0.61 -18.50
N SER A 47 -3.80 0.73 -17.17
CA SER A 47 -4.10 2.00 -16.48
C SER A 47 -2.97 3.03 -16.55
N GLY A 48 -1.80 2.64 -17.04
CA GLY A 48 -0.58 3.45 -17.03
C GLY A 48 0.32 3.23 -15.83
N ALA A 49 -0.07 2.37 -14.88
CA ALA A 49 0.78 1.98 -13.77
C ALA A 49 1.88 1.00 -14.20
N PHE A 50 3.02 1.07 -13.53
CA PHE A 50 4.10 0.10 -13.65
C PHE A 50 4.13 -0.75 -12.39
N VAL A 51 4.30 -2.05 -12.54
CA VAL A 51 4.28 -3.03 -11.45
C VAL A 51 5.59 -3.80 -11.44
N LEU A 52 6.24 -3.84 -10.28
CA LEU A 52 7.27 -4.82 -9.96
C LEU A 52 6.64 -5.82 -8.99
N PRO A 53 6.32 -7.04 -9.47
CA PRO A 53 5.64 -8.04 -8.64
C PRO A 53 6.58 -8.73 -7.67
N ALA A 54 6.00 -9.39 -6.68
CA ALA A 54 6.71 -10.29 -5.79
C ALA A 54 7.35 -11.46 -6.55
N PRO A 55 8.32 -12.17 -5.94
CA PRO A 55 8.90 -13.38 -6.51
C PRO A 55 7.86 -14.48 -6.78
N ASP A 56 8.07 -15.30 -7.81
CA ASP A 56 7.14 -16.36 -8.20
C ASP A 56 7.19 -17.60 -7.28
N SER A 57 8.19 -17.68 -6.41
CA SER A 57 8.36 -18.81 -5.51
C SER A 57 9.05 -18.43 -4.21
N LEU A 58 8.79 -19.22 -3.15
CA LEU A 58 9.47 -19.06 -1.86
C LEU A 58 10.99 -19.19 -1.95
N VAL A 59 11.49 -19.97 -2.90
CA VAL A 59 12.94 -20.13 -3.12
C VAL A 59 13.54 -18.82 -3.65
N GLN A 60 12.88 -18.17 -4.60
CA GLN A 60 13.31 -16.86 -5.09
C GLN A 60 13.16 -15.76 -4.03
N ALA A 61 12.16 -15.86 -3.15
CA ALA A 61 11.96 -14.92 -2.06
C ALA A 61 13.15 -14.84 -1.10
N GLU A 62 13.85 -15.97 -0.88
CA GLU A 62 15.07 -16.04 -0.04
C GLU A 62 16.24 -15.20 -0.61
N ASP A 63 16.25 -14.95 -1.92
CA ASP A 63 17.27 -14.13 -2.57
C ASP A 63 17.02 -12.61 -2.41
N VAL A 64 15.84 -12.21 -1.95
CA VAL A 64 15.48 -10.80 -1.76
C VAL A 64 15.81 -10.35 -0.34
N SER A 65 16.85 -9.56 -0.17
CA SER A 65 17.20 -8.94 1.11
C SER A 65 16.67 -7.51 1.24
N ALA A 66 16.68 -6.97 2.47
CA ALA A 66 16.34 -5.56 2.72
C ALA A 66 17.23 -4.59 1.92
N ASP A 67 18.52 -4.90 1.74
CA ASP A 67 19.43 -4.07 0.93
C ASP A 67 19.05 -4.07 -0.56
N HIS A 68 18.54 -5.19 -1.09
CA HIS A 68 18.02 -5.25 -2.46
C HIS A 68 16.77 -4.38 -2.59
N VAL A 69 15.86 -4.44 -1.62
CA VAL A 69 14.65 -3.59 -1.57
C VAL A 69 15.05 -2.11 -1.52
N LYS A 70 16.05 -1.77 -0.70
CA LYS A 70 16.60 -0.41 -0.64
C LYS A 70 17.06 0.07 -2.02
N GLY A 71 17.89 -0.70 -2.70
CA GLY A 71 18.41 -0.34 -4.01
C GLY A 71 17.31 -0.16 -5.08
N VAL A 72 16.27 -0.98 -5.02
CA VAL A 72 15.08 -0.85 -5.89
C VAL A 72 14.30 0.42 -5.57
N LEU A 73 14.04 0.72 -4.29
CA LEU A 73 13.31 1.90 -3.86
C LEU A 73 14.06 3.20 -4.17
N ASP A 74 15.38 3.25 -3.99
CA ASP A 74 16.21 4.39 -4.38
C ASP A 74 15.97 4.76 -5.86
N ILE A 75 15.96 3.76 -6.74
CA ILE A 75 15.74 4.00 -8.18
C ILE A 75 14.27 4.33 -8.48
N MET A 76 13.32 3.63 -7.86
CA MET A 76 11.89 3.86 -8.12
C MET A 76 11.46 5.26 -7.70
N THR A 77 11.94 5.76 -6.58
CA THR A 77 11.59 7.10 -6.09
C THR A 77 12.15 8.22 -6.96
N ASP A 78 13.28 7.97 -7.64
CA ASP A 78 13.82 8.89 -8.64
C ASP A 78 13.06 8.83 -9.98
N LEU A 79 12.50 7.66 -10.33
CA LEU A 79 11.84 7.46 -11.62
C LEU A 79 10.37 7.88 -11.63
N PHE A 80 9.68 7.72 -10.50
CA PHE A 80 8.23 7.87 -10.42
C PHE A 80 7.82 8.93 -9.40
N PRO A 81 6.86 9.79 -9.75
CA PRO A 81 6.35 10.81 -8.82
C PRO A 81 5.54 10.22 -7.66
N VAL A 82 5.04 9.00 -7.82
CA VAL A 82 4.30 8.24 -6.79
C VAL A 82 4.75 6.79 -6.85
N VAL A 83 5.20 6.26 -5.73
CA VAL A 83 5.52 4.84 -5.54
C VAL A 83 4.60 4.28 -4.46
N ILE A 84 3.84 3.25 -4.80
CA ILE A 84 2.99 2.53 -3.85
C ILE A 84 3.68 1.22 -3.54
N VAL A 85 3.86 0.94 -2.25
CA VAL A 85 4.49 -0.28 -1.75
C VAL A 85 3.45 -1.09 -1.01
N ASP A 86 3.17 -2.29 -1.50
CA ASP A 86 2.31 -3.27 -0.83
C ASP A 86 3.18 -4.15 0.07
N THR A 87 2.85 -4.23 1.34
CA THR A 87 3.64 -4.96 2.35
C THR A 87 2.83 -6.09 2.95
N PRO A 88 3.46 -7.21 3.34
CA PRO A 88 2.79 -8.24 4.13
C PRO A 88 2.32 -7.67 5.47
N ALA A 89 1.38 -8.35 6.10
CA ALA A 89 1.00 -8.04 7.47
C ALA A 89 2.17 -8.27 8.43
N GLY A 90 2.33 -7.37 9.40
CA GLY A 90 3.39 -7.45 10.40
C GLY A 90 4.66 -6.66 10.03
N ILE A 91 5.67 -6.77 10.93
CA ILE A 91 6.90 -5.98 10.86
C ILE A 91 8.03 -6.90 10.41
N GLY A 92 8.19 -7.06 9.10
CA GLY A 92 9.34 -7.73 8.50
C GLY A 92 10.43 -6.76 8.06
N GLU A 93 11.61 -7.27 7.75
CA GLU A 93 12.76 -6.45 7.32
C GLU A 93 12.48 -5.63 6.05
N HIS A 94 11.73 -6.20 5.10
CA HIS A 94 11.32 -5.51 3.86
C HIS A 94 10.37 -4.35 4.14
N ALA A 95 9.39 -4.55 5.06
CA ALA A 95 8.46 -3.50 5.47
C ALA A 95 9.19 -2.37 6.22
N LEU A 96 10.15 -2.72 7.10
CA LEU A 96 10.99 -1.74 7.79
C LEU A 96 11.81 -0.91 6.80
N MET A 97 12.40 -1.56 5.80
CA MET A 97 13.14 -0.86 4.75
C MET A 97 12.23 0.08 3.94
N ALA A 98 11.02 -0.35 3.58
CA ALA A 98 10.05 0.49 2.88
C ALA A 98 9.65 1.73 3.69
N LEU A 99 9.56 1.61 5.01
CA LEU A 99 9.22 2.72 5.91
C LEU A 99 10.29 3.83 5.92
N GLU A 100 11.56 3.51 5.66
CA GLU A 100 12.62 4.52 5.55
C GLU A 100 12.42 5.45 4.35
N PHE A 101 11.72 4.98 3.31
CA PHE A 101 11.39 5.74 2.09
C PHE A 101 10.01 6.37 2.13
N ALA A 102 9.14 5.88 3.02
CA ALA A 102 7.74 6.29 3.02
C ALA A 102 7.56 7.74 3.45
N THR A 103 6.82 8.51 2.66
CA THR A 103 6.29 9.83 3.03
C THR A 103 4.98 9.70 3.80
N ASP A 104 4.20 8.70 3.45
CA ASP A 104 2.88 8.41 4.00
C ASP A 104 2.76 6.91 4.27
N VAL A 105 2.23 6.54 5.44
CA VAL A 105 1.97 5.16 5.84
C VAL A 105 0.47 4.96 6.01
N LEU A 106 -0.10 4.02 5.26
CA LEU A 106 -1.50 3.65 5.37
C LEU A 106 -1.64 2.37 6.19
N PHE A 107 -2.17 2.49 7.39
CA PHE A 107 -2.57 1.35 8.20
C PHE A 107 -3.95 0.88 7.77
N VAL A 108 -4.02 -0.32 7.18
CA VAL A 108 -5.27 -0.87 6.65
C VAL A 108 -5.75 -2.02 7.52
N ALA A 109 -6.96 -1.92 8.04
CA ALA A 109 -7.55 -2.97 8.87
C ALA A 109 -9.01 -3.25 8.51
N SER A 110 -9.43 -4.49 8.72
CA SER A 110 -10.86 -4.85 8.75
C SER A 110 -11.44 -4.56 10.13
N PRO A 111 -12.75 -4.25 10.25
CA PRO A 111 -13.41 -3.93 11.51
C PRO A 111 -13.75 -5.20 12.33
N ASP A 112 -12.74 -6.02 12.61
CA ASP A 112 -12.83 -7.23 13.43
C ASP A 112 -11.77 -7.21 14.54
N THR A 113 -12.09 -7.85 15.67
CA THR A 113 -11.25 -7.81 16.87
C THR A 113 -9.83 -8.34 16.67
N PRO A 114 -9.59 -9.47 15.97
CA PRO A 114 -8.24 -9.96 15.73
C PRO A 114 -7.38 -8.98 14.95
N THR A 115 -7.90 -8.43 13.85
CA THR A 115 -7.19 -7.48 12.99
C THR A 115 -6.86 -6.19 13.74
N ILE A 116 -7.82 -5.62 14.48
CA ILE A 116 -7.60 -4.38 15.26
C ILE A 116 -6.57 -4.59 16.36
N ARG A 117 -6.57 -5.75 17.05
CA ARG A 117 -5.54 -6.06 18.06
C ARG A 117 -4.16 -6.30 17.46
N ALA A 118 -4.07 -6.89 16.27
CA ALA A 118 -2.81 -7.06 15.57
C ALA A 118 -2.24 -5.69 15.18
N LEU A 119 -3.04 -4.86 14.52
CA LEU A 119 -2.63 -3.53 14.10
C LEU A 119 -2.21 -2.63 15.28
N ARG A 120 -2.91 -2.69 16.41
CA ARG A 120 -2.48 -1.96 17.62
C ARG A 120 -1.03 -2.29 18.00
N ARG A 121 -0.69 -3.60 18.01
CA ARG A 121 0.69 -4.03 18.35
C ARG A 121 1.71 -3.54 17.33
N GLU A 122 1.34 -3.50 16.06
CA GLU A 122 2.20 -2.98 14.99
C GLU A 122 2.44 -1.47 15.18
N VAL A 123 1.40 -0.69 15.43
CA VAL A 123 1.51 0.75 15.68
C VAL A 123 2.37 1.03 16.92
N GLU A 124 2.16 0.30 18.02
CA GLU A 124 2.97 0.41 19.24
C GLU A 124 4.45 0.07 18.95
N ALA A 125 4.72 -0.95 18.14
CA ALA A 125 6.08 -1.32 17.78
C ALA A 125 6.75 -0.26 16.87
N PHE A 126 6.04 0.30 15.90
CA PHE A 126 6.56 1.41 15.08
C PHE A 126 6.90 2.64 15.90
N GLU A 127 6.11 2.96 16.93
CA GLU A 127 6.39 4.04 17.86
C GLU A 127 7.67 3.80 18.67
N LEU A 128 7.87 2.57 19.13
CA LEU A 128 9.05 2.18 19.90
C LEU A 128 10.35 2.23 19.07
N ILE A 129 10.27 1.88 17.79
CA ILE A 129 11.43 1.87 16.88
C ILE A 129 11.78 3.31 16.46
N GLY A 130 10.87 4.26 16.62
CA GLY A 130 11.09 5.67 16.25
C GLY A 130 11.19 5.92 14.74
N LEU A 131 10.79 4.94 13.92
CA LEU A 131 10.86 5.02 12.45
C LEU A 131 9.76 5.89 11.83
N VAL A 132 8.83 6.41 12.62
CA VAL A 132 7.67 7.09 12.05
C VAL A 132 7.86 8.60 12.01
N GLN A 133 8.65 9.07 11.08
CA GLN A 133 8.65 10.47 10.65
C GLN A 133 7.58 10.76 9.59
N SER A 134 7.00 9.72 8.99
CA SER A 134 6.01 9.78 7.92
C SER A 134 4.62 10.17 8.43
N ALA A 135 3.79 10.74 7.59
CA ALA A 135 2.38 10.93 7.88
C ALA A 135 1.68 9.57 8.00
N ARG A 136 0.84 9.40 9.02
CA ARG A 136 0.12 8.16 9.30
C ARG A 136 -1.35 8.33 8.98
N HIS A 137 -1.90 7.37 8.28
CA HIS A 137 -3.29 7.36 7.87
C HIS A 137 -3.92 6.02 8.23
N MET A 138 -5.08 6.06 8.91
CA MET A 138 -5.84 4.87 9.26
C MET A 138 -6.98 4.65 8.29
N VAL A 139 -6.98 3.49 7.65
CA VAL A 139 -8.01 3.04 6.70
C VAL A 139 -8.74 1.84 7.28
N VAL A 140 -10.03 1.95 7.53
CA VAL A 140 -10.87 0.79 7.86
C VAL A 140 -11.51 0.30 6.58
N ASN A 141 -11.13 -0.92 6.18
CA ASN A 141 -11.63 -1.57 4.97
C ASN A 141 -12.79 -2.53 5.31
N ARG A 142 -13.65 -2.79 4.33
CA ARG A 142 -14.81 -3.71 4.46
C ARG A 142 -15.79 -3.29 5.56
N VAL A 143 -16.01 -1.99 5.72
CA VAL A 143 -16.98 -1.48 6.69
C VAL A 143 -18.38 -1.92 6.29
N GLU A 144 -19.11 -2.55 7.22
CA GLU A 144 -20.50 -2.97 7.04
C GLU A 144 -21.45 -1.99 7.73
N GLY A 145 -22.64 -1.79 7.18
CA GLY A 145 -23.63 -0.85 7.74
C GLY A 145 -24.25 -1.29 9.07
N ARG A 146 -24.13 -2.58 9.41
CA ARG A 146 -24.61 -3.15 10.68
C ARG A 146 -23.69 -4.29 11.10
N GLY A 147 -23.25 -4.27 12.36
CA GLY A 147 -22.33 -5.27 12.93
C GLY A 147 -20.87 -4.83 12.86
N GLY A 148 -19.99 -5.59 13.51
CA GLY A 148 -18.58 -5.28 13.66
C GLY A 148 -18.27 -4.30 14.80
N ILE A 149 -17.00 -3.95 14.92
CA ILE A 149 -16.52 -2.99 15.93
C ILE A 149 -16.86 -1.59 15.44
N GLY A 150 -17.36 -0.73 16.34
CA GLY A 150 -17.63 0.67 16.03
C GLY A 150 -16.35 1.48 15.75
N ILE A 151 -16.42 2.48 14.87
CA ILE A 151 -15.25 3.31 14.51
C ILE A 151 -14.60 3.94 15.76
N GLY A 152 -15.38 4.51 16.67
CA GLY A 152 -14.85 5.08 17.92
C GLY A 152 -14.14 4.06 18.83
N GLU A 153 -14.57 2.79 18.80
CA GLU A 153 -13.89 1.71 19.52
C GLU A 153 -12.56 1.33 18.83
N ILE A 154 -12.53 1.34 17.50
CA ILE A 154 -11.31 1.14 16.71
C ILE A 154 -10.30 2.23 17.03
N GLU A 155 -10.71 3.51 16.93
CA GLU A 155 -9.86 4.66 17.23
C GLU A 155 -9.31 4.61 18.67
N SER A 156 -10.16 4.30 19.64
CA SER A 156 -9.74 4.19 21.05
C SER A 156 -8.79 3.02 21.30
N THR A 157 -8.93 1.93 20.54
CA THR A 157 -8.08 0.74 20.67
C THR A 157 -6.71 0.96 20.05
N ILE A 158 -6.64 1.55 18.85
CA ILE A 158 -5.39 1.74 18.09
C ILE A 158 -4.66 3.00 18.55
N GLY A 159 -5.39 4.03 19.02
CA GLY A 159 -4.83 5.32 19.38
C GLY A 159 -4.65 6.28 18.19
N LEU A 160 -5.17 5.93 17.03
CA LEU A 160 -5.15 6.76 15.82
C LEU A 160 -6.59 7.06 15.36
N PRO A 161 -6.86 8.26 14.82
CA PRO A 161 -8.14 8.57 14.20
C PRO A 161 -8.30 7.76 12.89
N VAL A 162 -9.53 7.38 12.56
CA VAL A 162 -9.84 6.74 11.28
C VAL A 162 -10.06 7.82 10.23
N ASP A 163 -9.12 7.90 9.27
CA ASP A 163 -9.17 8.89 8.19
C ASP A 163 -10.10 8.46 7.06
N TYR A 164 -10.10 7.18 6.73
CA TYR A 164 -10.87 6.64 5.59
C TYR A 164 -11.61 5.37 5.96
N GLN A 165 -12.83 5.26 5.46
CA GLN A 165 -13.68 4.08 5.59
C GLN A 165 -14.07 3.58 4.21
N ILE A 166 -13.63 2.37 3.87
CA ILE A 166 -13.97 1.72 2.61
C ILE A 166 -15.11 0.74 2.87
N PRO A 167 -16.31 0.99 2.36
CA PRO A 167 -17.43 0.08 2.55
C PRO A 167 -17.18 -1.29 1.90
N ARG A 168 -17.71 -2.34 2.51
CA ARG A 168 -17.75 -3.65 1.86
C ARG A 168 -18.56 -3.55 0.56
N SER A 169 -17.98 -4.01 -0.53
CA SER A 169 -18.61 -3.97 -1.85
C SER A 169 -18.35 -5.26 -2.63
N ARG A 170 -19.40 -5.75 -3.29
CA ARG A 170 -19.26 -6.84 -4.26
C ARG A 170 -18.48 -6.37 -5.51
N GLY A 171 -18.58 -5.08 -5.86
CA GLY A 171 -17.83 -4.51 -6.97
C GLY A 171 -16.32 -4.64 -6.78
N VAL A 172 -15.82 -4.50 -5.55
CA VAL A 172 -14.39 -4.72 -5.24
C VAL A 172 -14.01 -6.18 -5.48
N THR A 173 -14.84 -7.14 -5.03
CA THR A 173 -14.55 -8.56 -5.26
C THR A 173 -14.49 -8.89 -6.75
N VAL A 174 -15.48 -8.44 -7.51
CA VAL A 174 -15.51 -8.64 -8.98
C VAL A 174 -14.29 -7.98 -9.65
N SER A 175 -13.95 -6.75 -9.24
CA SER A 175 -12.77 -6.03 -9.71
C SER A 175 -11.47 -6.83 -9.50
N THR A 176 -11.32 -7.42 -8.33
CA THR A 176 -10.16 -8.26 -7.99
C THR A 176 -10.13 -9.54 -8.84
N ASP A 177 -11.28 -10.22 -8.98
CA ASP A 177 -11.38 -11.47 -9.74
C ASP A 177 -11.15 -11.26 -11.26
N GLU A 178 -11.56 -10.12 -11.79
CA GLU A 178 -11.43 -9.76 -13.21
C GLU A 178 -10.11 -9.02 -13.52
N GLY A 179 -9.37 -8.60 -12.50
CA GLY A 179 -8.15 -7.80 -12.67
C GLY A 179 -8.41 -6.43 -13.29
N VAL A 180 -9.62 -5.89 -13.09
CA VAL A 180 -10.03 -4.58 -13.60
C VAL A 180 -10.23 -3.65 -12.40
N PRO A 181 -9.37 -2.62 -12.23
CA PRO A 181 -9.53 -1.70 -11.11
C PRO A 181 -10.93 -1.08 -11.06
N ILE A 182 -11.58 -1.16 -9.89
CA ILE A 182 -12.96 -0.66 -9.70
C ILE A 182 -13.12 0.82 -10.05
N LEU A 183 -12.01 1.57 -10.09
CA LEU A 183 -12.02 2.98 -10.45
C LEU A 183 -12.10 3.24 -11.95
N GLU A 184 -11.80 2.25 -12.81
CA GLU A 184 -11.85 2.39 -14.27
C GLU A 184 -13.29 2.57 -14.79
N ASP A 185 -14.24 1.83 -14.25
CA ASP A 185 -15.62 1.85 -14.74
C ASP A 185 -16.42 3.09 -14.33
N GLY A 186 -15.80 4.07 -13.68
CA GLY A 186 -16.46 5.31 -13.27
C GLY A 186 -17.64 5.11 -12.30
N GLY A 187 -17.76 3.91 -11.71
CA GLY A 187 -18.91 3.36 -11.05
C GLY A 187 -19.49 4.21 -9.92
N ARG A 188 -20.78 4.00 -9.65
CA ARG A 188 -21.51 4.55 -8.50
C ARG A 188 -21.31 3.73 -7.23
N ASP A 189 -20.38 2.77 -7.27
CA ASP A 189 -20.09 1.91 -6.14
C ASP A 189 -19.58 2.72 -4.94
N PRO A 190 -20.13 2.54 -3.74
CA PRO A 190 -19.70 3.28 -2.54
C PRO A 190 -18.21 3.10 -2.20
N ALA A 191 -17.65 1.89 -2.42
CA ALA A 191 -16.24 1.66 -2.20
C ALA A 191 -15.38 2.40 -3.24
N ALA A 192 -15.79 2.42 -4.51
CA ALA A 192 -15.10 3.20 -5.54
C ALA A 192 -15.08 4.70 -5.20
N LYS A 193 -16.17 5.23 -4.64
CA LYS A 193 -16.23 6.63 -4.20
C LYS A 193 -15.24 6.87 -3.05
N ALA A 194 -15.23 6.02 -2.03
CA ALA A 194 -14.31 6.14 -0.90
C ALA A 194 -12.84 6.01 -1.33
N LEU A 195 -12.54 5.09 -2.25
CA LEU A 195 -11.20 4.94 -2.82
C LEU A 195 -10.75 6.18 -3.61
N ARG A 196 -11.65 6.82 -4.37
CA ARG A 196 -11.31 8.09 -5.05
C ARG A 196 -11.00 9.21 -4.07
N GLU A 197 -11.75 9.30 -2.98
CA GLU A 197 -11.51 10.28 -1.92
C GLU A 197 -10.14 10.04 -1.25
N LEU A 198 -9.81 8.77 -0.98
CA LEU A 198 -8.51 8.37 -0.46
C LEU A 198 -7.39 8.76 -1.45
N VAL A 199 -7.46 8.35 -2.70
CA VAL A 199 -6.44 8.64 -3.72
C VAL A 199 -6.25 10.14 -3.92
N ALA A 200 -7.32 10.93 -3.93
CA ALA A 200 -7.26 12.38 -4.09
C ALA A 200 -6.48 13.10 -2.98
N SER A 201 -6.25 12.45 -1.84
CA SER A 201 -5.46 13.01 -0.73
C SER A 201 -3.95 12.87 -0.96
N PHE A 202 -3.52 11.90 -1.75
CA PHE A 202 -2.12 11.58 -1.98
C PHE A 202 -1.60 12.04 -3.34
N VAL A 203 -2.48 12.01 -4.36
CA VAL A 203 -2.10 12.40 -5.72
C VAL A 203 -2.51 13.85 -5.95
N PRO A 204 -1.56 14.78 -6.19
CA PRO A 204 -1.91 16.15 -6.57
C PRO A 204 -2.78 16.12 -7.83
N GLY A 205 -3.96 16.73 -7.75
CA GLY A 205 -4.78 16.94 -8.94
C GLY A 205 -4.03 17.79 -9.99
N PRO A 206 -4.52 17.85 -11.24
CA PRO A 206 -3.85 18.59 -12.33
C PRO A 206 -3.68 20.10 -12.08
N THR A 207 -4.22 20.61 -10.99
CA THR A 207 -4.00 21.97 -10.49
C THR A 207 -3.43 21.87 -9.07
N GLY A 208 -2.13 22.03 -8.94
CA GLY A 208 -1.38 21.94 -7.70
C GLY A 208 -1.81 22.94 -6.63
N LEU A 209 -2.76 22.54 -5.83
CA LEU A 209 -3.10 23.15 -4.54
C LEU A 209 -3.38 22.01 -3.56
N ARG A 210 -2.37 21.67 -2.78
CA ARG A 210 -2.59 20.93 -1.52
C ARG A 210 -3.56 21.76 -0.68
N SER A 211 -4.82 21.37 -0.63
CA SER A 211 -5.74 21.93 0.36
C SER A 211 -5.31 21.40 1.73
N SER A 212 -4.56 22.20 2.47
CA SER A 212 -4.28 21.98 3.89
C SER A 212 -5.62 22.07 4.67
N ARG A 213 -6.37 20.98 4.70
CA ARG A 213 -7.51 20.82 5.61
C ARG A 213 -7.03 20.30 6.96
N PHE A 214 -6.18 21.03 7.63
CA PHE A 214 -6.08 20.94 9.08
C PHE A 214 -7.10 21.89 9.69
N GLY A 215 -8.23 21.32 10.09
CA GLY A 215 -9.29 22.01 10.79
C GLY A 215 -8.79 22.68 12.06
N ARG A 216 -9.00 23.99 12.16
CA ARG A 216 -8.94 24.74 13.42
C ARG A 216 -9.86 24.07 14.43
N ARG A 217 -9.27 23.41 15.41
CA ARG A 217 -9.98 23.05 16.64
C ARG A 217 -10.33 24.35 17.34
N LYS A 218 -11.61 24.70 17.41
CA LYS A 218 -12.11 25.79 18.27
C LYS A 218 -11.94 25.34 19.72
N GLU A 219 -11.10 26.05 20.44
CA GLU A 219 -11.13 26.09 21.91
C GLU A 219 -12.47 26.67 22.35
N ARG A 220 -13.19 25.92 23.16
CA ARG A 220 -14.13 26.39 24.17
C ARG A 220 -14.12 25.43 25.36
#